data_97b9b30effde93ea6264b0db5bf088a9
#
_entry.id   97b9b30effde93ea6264b0db5bf088a9
#
_cell.length_a   1.000
_cell.length_b   1.000
_cell.length_c   1.000
_cell.angle_alpha   90.00
_cell.angle_beta   90.00
_cell.angle_gamma   90.00
#
_symmetry.space_group_name_H-M   'P 1'
#
loop_
_entity.id
_entity.type
_entity.pdbx_description
1 polymer ?
#
loop_
_entity_poly.entity_id
_entity_poly.type
_entity_poly.pdbx_seq_one_letter_code
_entity_poly.pdbx_strand_id
1 'polypeptide(L)'
;GSEMCIRDSSYVGSGWRCIVPFAGKQEEGIILSCHEEEFSHISYKLLEIYDAIDSVPWFTDAMIKTAKWISQYYMCTLIDALRLFLIDKKGIRTEVLYEINWKEIPECEDIWGLIDISVEIISKEDAVLVLGKTRCNRYLAKGFIKETELLQKVYKEPLEEWLAINNKSESESMKRGGRQKALWSHLCQIGQDSISSLISAGFSRDVIRRFCRNGNGHLFYRGKKTFSLVENKKSDNPRKLTEEQKYAVEYIIGAVNEERYKGILLYGVTGSGKTEVYLRAAESAIAAGGTVLLEVPEIALTNQMVSYFADYFGDKVVFMHSNLSKGERYNNRQRIANEESSIIIGSRSALFMPFKNLKLIIVDEEYDSSYKQTETPRYNGRDVAKVM
;
A
#
# COMPACT_ATOMS: atom_id res chain seq x y z
N GLY A 1 1.02 -20.99 22.00
CA GLY A 1 2.26 -20.25 21.83
C GLY A 1 3.43 -21.12 22.25
N SER A 2 4.50 -21.13 21.48
CA SER A 2 5.76 -21.75 21.88
C SER A 2 6.71 -20.64 22.36
N GLU A 3 7.45 -20.90 23.43
CA GLU A 3 8.50 -20.01 23.89
C GLU A 3 9.79 -20.34 23.15
N MET A 4 10.51 -19.34 22.68
CA MET A 4 11.71 -19.48 21.87
C MET A 4 12.79 -18.52 22.33
N CYS A 5 14.06 -18.90 22.12
CA CYS A 5 15.24 -18.16 22.54
C CYS A 5 15.77 -17.32 21.35
N ILE A 6 16.23 -16.11 21.64
CA ILE A 6 16.92 -15.23 20.70
C ILE A 6 18.35 -15.07 21.20
N ARG A 7 19.34 -15.54 20.42
CA ARG A 7 20.77 -15.46 20.85
C ARG A 7 21.33 -14.04 20.73
N ASP A 8 20.86 -13.24 19.73
CA ASP A 8 21.25 -11.84 19.54
C ASP A 8 20.08 -10.92 19.86
N SER A 9 19.84 -10.70 21.16
CA SER A 9 18.69 -9.95 21.70
C SER A 9 18.64 -8.46 21.33
N SER A 10 19.66 -7.91 20.67
CA SER A 10 19.73 -6.47 20.38
C SER A 10 18.85 -6.00 19.23
N TYR A 11 18.27 -6.90 18.43
CA TYR A 11 17.59 -6.53 17.18
C TYR A 11 16.10 -6.88 17.11
N VAL A 12 15.60 -7.82 17.90
CA VAL A 12 14.26 -8.37 17.71
C VAL A 12 13.45 -8.29 19.01
N GLY A 13 12.25 -7.71 18.94
CA GLY A 13 11.38 -7.49 20.09
C GLY A 13 9.90 -7.75 19.80
N SER A 14 9.03 -7.31 20.69
CA SER A 14 7.57 -7.40 20.48
C SER A 14 7.16 -6.77 19.13
N GLY A 15 6.24 -7.41 18.44
CA GLY A 15 5.72 -6.95 17.17
C GLY A 15 6.51 -7.37 15.92
N TRP A 16 7.65 -8.03 16.08
CA TRP A 16 8.42 -8.55 14.96
C TRP A 16 7.82 -9.85 14.42
N ARG A 17 7.94 -10.04 13.10
CA ARG A 17 7.71 -11.33 12.46
C ARG A 17 9.05 -12.05 12.32
N CYS A 18 9.04 -13.34 12.56
CA CYS A 18 10.24 -14.16 12.54
C CYS A 18 9.97 -15.53 11.94
N ILE A 19 11.02 -16.23 11.55
CA ILE A 19 10.98 -17.62 11.12
C ILE A 19 11.34 -18.48 12.31
N VAL A 20 10.44 -19.39 12.63
CA VAL A 20 10.56 -20.25 13.80
C VAL A 20 10.49 -21.72 13.41
N PRO A 21 11.22 -22.61 14.12
CA PRO A 21 11.05 -24.05 13.97
C PRO A 21 9.73 -24.49 14.63
N PHE A 22 8.82 -25.04 13.86
CA PHE A 22 7.56 -25.60 14.35
C PHE A 22 7.24 -26.91 13.68
N ALA A 23 7.02 -27.99 14.48
CA ALA A 23 6.70 -29.32 13.98
C ALA A 23 7.66 -29.86 12.88
N GLY A 24 8.96 -29.55 12.97
CA GLY A 24 9.97 -29.97 11.99
C GLY A 24 9.99 -29.16 10.70
N LYS A 25 9.23 -28.04 10.63
CA LYS A 25 9.19 -27.10 9.50
C LYS A 25 9.57 -25.71 9.96
N GLN A 26 9.89 -24.87 8.98
CA GLN A 26 10.04 -23.43 9.20
C GLN A 26 8.69 -22.76 8.99
N GLU A 27 8.21 -22.04 9.99
CA GLU A 27 6.93 -21.35 9.95
C GLU A 27 7.09 -19.87 10.34
N GLU A 28 6.18 -19.03 9.87
CA GLU A 28 6.13 -17.61 10.25
C GLU A 28 5.57 -17.50 11.68
N GLY A 29 6.34 -16.86 12.57
CA GLY A 29 5.94 -16.52 13.93
C GLY A 29 5.80 -15.00 14.10
N ILE A 30 5.04 -14.59 15.12
CA ILE A 30 4.91 -13.21 15.56
C ILE A 30 5.30 -13.14 17.02
N ILE A 31 6.26 -12.28 17.36
CA ILE A 31 6.70 -12.07 18.72
C ILE A 31 5.68 -11.18 19.45
N LEU A 32 5.04 -11.72 20.46
CA LEU A 32 4.00 -11.00 21.22
C LEU A 32 4.56 -10.30 22.46
N SER A 33 5.61 -10.85 23.05
CA SER A 33 6.34 -10.29 24.19
C SER A 33 7.72 -10.92 24.29
N CYS A 34 8.66 -10.20 24.87
CA CYS A 34 9.99 -10.68 25.22
C CYS A 34 10.16 -10.56 26.74
N HIS A 35 10.79 -11.57 27.35
CA HIS A 35 11.13 -11.57 28.76
C HIS A 35 12.57 -12.02 28.88
N GLU A 36 13.31 -11.41 29.80
CA GLU A 36 14.63 -11.88 30.21
C GLU A 36 14.45 -12.80 31.42
N GLU A 37 14.75 -14.08 31.25
CA GLU A 37 14.69 -15.05 32.31
C GLU A 37 16.01 -15.84 32.39
N GLU A 38 16.41 -16.22 33.60
CA GLU A 38 17.55 -17.11 33.80
C GLU A 38 17.20 -18.54 33.33
N PHE A 39 18.01 -19.10 32.43
CA PHE A 39 17.81 -20.43 31.84
C PHE A 39 17.74 -21.57 32.85
N SER A 40 18.22 -21.34 34.08
CA SER A 40 18.26 -22.34 35.15
C SER A 40 16.89 -22.88 35.59
N HIS A 41 15.80 -22.18 35.28
CA HIS A 41 14.44 -22.55 35.71
C HIS A 41 13.58 -23.14 34.59
N ILE A 42 14.12 -23.25 33.36
CA ILE A 42 13.35 -23.71 32.21
C ILE A 42 13.47 -25.23 32.07
N SER A 43 12.37 -25.95 32.27
CA SER A 43 12.31 -27.42 32.22
C SER A 43 12.15 -28.02 30.81
N TYR A 44 11.99 -27.20 29.78
CA TYR A 44 11.80 -27.62 28.39
C TYR A 44 12.89 -27.05 27.49
N LYS A 45 13.10 -27.72 26.34
CA LYS A 45 14.11 -27.29 25.36
C LYS A 45 13.59 -26.04 24.59
N LEU A 46 14.27 -24.92 24.74
CA LEU A 46 14.08 -23.76 23.92
C LEU A 46 14.68 -24.00 22.53
N LEU A 47 13.97 -23.53 21.50
CA LEU A 47 14.45 -23.54 20.15
C LEU A 47 14.78 -22.10 19.70
N GLU A 48 15.84 -21.94 18.95
CA GLU A 48 16.27 -20.63 18.43
C GLU A 48 15.35 -20.18 17.31
N ILE A 49 15.11 -18.87 17.22
CA ILE A 49 14.50 -18.23 16.08
C ILE A 49 15.54 -18.25 14.94
N TYR A 50 15.14 -18.64 13.73
CA TYR A 50 16.06 -18.70 12.60
C TYR A 50 16.44 -17.32 12.10
N ASP A 51 15.45 -16.42 11.90
CA ASP A 51 15.69 -15.08 11.38
C ASP A 51 14.49 -14.16 11.61
N ALA A 52 14.73 -12.85 11.57
CA ALA A 52 13.70 -11.83 11.52
C ALA A 52 13.28 -11.58 10.05
N ILE A 53 11.97 -11.50 9.80
CA ILE A 53 11.44 -11.31 8.46
C ILE A 53 11.50 -9.85 8.02
N ASP A 54 11.32 -8.95 8.99
CA ASP A 54 11.22 -7.52 8.74
C ASP A 54 12.43 -6.79 9.31
N SER A 55 12.79 -5.66 8.73
CA SER A 55 13.86 -4.77 9.24
C SER A 55 13.40 -3.88 10.40
N VAL A 56 12.08 -3.80 10.63
CA VAL A 56 11.43 -3.03 11.71
C VAL A 56 10.20 -3.81 12.20
N PRO A 57 9.70 -3.55 13.43
CA PRO A 57 8.51 -4.23 13.94
C PRO A 57 7.32 -4.06 12.98
N TRP A 58 6.69 -5.17 12.61
CA TRP A 58 5.49 -5.13 11.77
C TRP A 58 4.25 -4.69 12.56
N PHE A 59 4.15 -5.13 13.81
CA PHE A 59 3.03 -4.83 14.69
C PHE A 59 3.42 -3.78 15.73
N THR A 60 2.58 -2.78 15.91
CA THR A 60 2.65 -1.89 17.09
C THR A 60 1.95 -2.54 18.27
N ASP A 61 2.21 -2.06 19.49
CA ASP A 61 1.51 -2.53 20.69
C ASP A 61 0.00 -2.31 20.59
N ALA A 62 -0.44 -1.21 19.96
CA ALA A 62 -1.85 -0.94 19.72
C ALA A 62 -2.47 -2.00 18.80
N MET A 63 -1.78 -2.40 17.72
CA MET A 63 -2.24 -3.46 16.82
C MET A 63 -2.37 -4.80 17.55
N ILE A 64 -1.39 -5.17 18.39
CA ILE A 64 -1.45 -6.41 19.19
C ILE A 64 -2.61 -6.35 20.19
N LYS A 65 -2.82 -5.23 20.87
CA LYS A 65 -3.96 -5.04 21.79
C LYS A 65 -5.30 -5.17 21.06
N THR A 66 -5.43 -4.54 19.92
CA THR A 66 -6.64 -4.62 19.07
C THR A 66 -6.87 -6.06 18.59
N ALA A 67 -5.83 -6.79 18.17
CA ALA A 67 -5.95 -8.19 17.78
C ALA A 67 -6.38 -9.08 18.94
N LYS A 68 -5.83 -8.88 20.15
CA LYS A 68 -6.27 -9.60 21.36
C LYS A 68 -7.74 -9.33 21.67
N TRP A 69 -8.18 -8.07 21.58
CA TRP A 69 -9.58 -7.72 21.77
C TRP A 69 -10.49 -8.38 20.72
N ILE A 70 -10.13 -8.33 19.43
CA ILE A 70 -10.87 -8.99 18.35
C ILE A 70 -11.00 -10.49 18.62
N SER A 71 -9.90 -11.14 19.02
CA SER A 71 -9.88 -12.57 19.32
C SER A 71 -10.87 -12.93 20.43
N GLN A 72 -10.91 -12.14 21.49
CA GLN A 72 -11.79 -12.37 22.63
C GLN A 72 -13.26 -12.04 22.30
N TYR A 73 -13.49 -10.87 21.72
CA TYR A 73 -14.85 -10.36 21.45
C TYR A 73 -15.58 -11.14 20.36
N TYR A 74 -14.87 -11.53 19.29
CA TYR A 74 -15.44 -12.27 18.15
C TYR A 74 -15.16 -13.78 18.21
N MET A 75 -14.62 -14.29 19.34
CA MET A 75 -14.38 -15.70 19.58
C MET A 75 -13.61 -16.41 18.45
N CYS A 76 -12.50 -15.82 18.02
CA CYS A 76 -11.61 -16.40 17.04
C CYS A 76 -10.22 -16.61 17.61
N THR A 77 -9.34 -17.31 16.89
CA THR A 77 -7.96 -17.48 17.35
C THR A 77 -7.20 -16.16 17.27
N LEU A 78 -6.21 -15.96 18.15
CA LEU A 78 -5.37 -14.77 18.12
C LEU A 78 -4.65 -14.63 16.77
N ILE A 79 -4.22 -15.75 16.17
CA ILE A 79 -3.57 -15.72 14.86
C ILE A 79 -4.53 -15.26 13.76
N ASP A 80 -5.81 -15.60 13.80
CA ASP A 80 -6.79 -15.12 12.82
C ASP A 80 -6.97 -13.60 12.96
N ALA A 81 -7.00 -13.09 14.19
CA ALA A 81 -7.07 -11.65 14.44
C ALA A 81 -5.78 -10.92 13.99
N LEU A 82 -4.59 -11.46 14.26
CA LEU A 82 -3.32 -10.89 13.82
C LEU A 82 -3.18 -10.88 12.30
N ARG A 83 -3.71 -11.88 11.61
CA ARG A 83 -3.72 -11.94 10.14
C ARG A 83 -4.47 -10.80 9.46
N LEU A 84 -5.38 -10.11 10.16
CA LEU A 84 -6.05 -8.92 9.62
C LEU A 84 -5.06 -7.78 9.33
N PHE A 85 -3.97 -7.70 10.10
CA PHE A 85 -2.92 -6.68 9.97
C PHE A 85 -1.85 -7.05 8.94
N LEU A 86 -1.94 -8.23 8.33
CA LEU A 86 -1.03 -8.69 7.29
C LEU A 86 -1.58 -8.37 5.91
N ILE A 87 -0.72 -7.97 5.00
CA ILE A 87 -1.08 -7.72 3.60
C ILE A 87 -1.40 -9.04 2.89
N ASP A 88 -0.66 -10.09 3.22
CA ASP A 88 -0.87 -11.44 2.68
C ASP A 88 -1.12 -12.45 3.79
N LYS A 89 -2.30 -13.04 3.78
CA LYS A 89 -2.76 -14.02 4.75
C LYS A 89 -2.13 -15.43 4.56
N LYS A 90 -1.45 -15.66 3.44
CA LYS A 90 -0.95 -17.00 3.06
C LYS A 90 0.43 -17.36 3.63
N GLY A 91 1.00 -16.53 4.52
CA GLY A 91 2.34 -16.76 5.06
C GLY A 91 3.46 -16.48 4.04
N ILE A 92 4.71 -16.70 4.47
CA ILE A 92 5.89 -16.52 3.64
C ILE A 92 5.98 -17.67 2.64
N ARG A 93 6.06 -17.34 1.36
CA ARG A 93 6.57 -18.26 0.35
C ARG A 93 7.95 -17.76 -0.03
N THR A 94 8.91 -18.67 -0.13
CA THR A 94 10.22 -18.38 -0.70
C THR A 94 10.00 -17.94 -2.14
N GLU A 95 10.08 -16.66 -2.41
CA GLU A 95 10.01 -16.14 -3.77
C GLU A 95 11.43 -15.85 -4.23
N VAL A 96 11.82 -16.45 -5.33
CA VAL A 96 13.13 -16.22 -5.92
C VAL A 96 13.09 -14.85 -6.59
N LEU A 97 13.96 -13.96 -6.14
CA LEU A 97 14.09 -12.61 -6.66
C LEU A 97 15.42 -12.45 -7.41
N TYR A 98 15.45 -11.53 -8.35
CA TYR A 98 16.66 -11.09 -9.03
C TYR A 98 16.97 -9.66 -8.62
N GLU A 99 18.14 -9.45 -8.03
CA GLU A 99 18.71 -8.12 -7.79
C GLU A 99 19.46 -7.69 -9.05
N ILE A 100 19.17 -6.50 -9.56
CA ILE A 100 19.79 -5.96 -10.79
C ILE A 100 20.94 -5.06 -10.39
N ASN A 101 22.14 -5.43 -10.78
CA ASN A 101 23.34 -4.61 -10.55
C ASN A 101 23.56 -3.65 -11.72
N TRP A 102 22.83 -2.55 -11.74
CA TRP A 102 22.88 -1.55 -12.81
C TRP A 102 24.29 -1.01 -13.08
N LYS A 103 25.17 -0.99 -12.07
CA LYS A 103 26.54 -0.47 -12.21
C LYS A 103 27.45 -1.38 -13.04
N GLU A 104 27.15 -2.65 -13.11
CA GLU A 104 27.95 -3.64 -13.85
C GLU A 104 27.38 -3.94 -15.24
N ILE A 105 26.22 -3.39 -15.60
CA ILE A 105 25.57 -3.63 -16.88
C ILE A 105 26.06 -2.60 -17.91
N PRO A 106 26.74 -3.03 -19.01
CA PRO A 106 27.12 -2.12 -20.08
C PRO A 106 25.91 -1.44 -20.72
N GLU A 107 26.04 -0.18 -21.12
CA GLU A 107 24.95 0.61 -21.72
C GLU A 107 24.42 0.01 -23.06
N CYS A 108 25.22 -0.83 -23.71
CA CYS A 108 24.82 -1.52 -24.96
C CYS A 108 23.93 -2.74 -24.74
N GLU A 109 23.68 -3.19 -23.51
CA GLU A 109 22.82 -4.35 -23.24
C GLU A 109 21.33 -3.97 -23.32
N ASP A 110 20.53 -4.89 -23.87
CA ASP A 110 19.10 -4.69 -24.15
C ASP A 110 18.27 -4.34 -22.90
N ILE A 111 18.74 -4.68 -21.69
CA ILE A 111 18.04 -4.48 -20.42
C ILE A 111 17.72 -2.99 -20.16
N TRP A 112 18.62 -2.08 -20.57
CA TRP A 112 18.42 -0.64 -20.44
C TRP A 112 17.20 -0.09 -21.19
N GLY A 113 16.81 -0.77 -22.27
CA GLY A 113 15.60 -0.42 -23.04
C GLY A 113 14.33 -1.16 -22.59
N LEU A 114 14.45 -2.13 -21.66
CA LEU A 114 13.36 -3.00 -21.26
C LEU A 114 12.87 -2.74 -19.84
N ILE A 115 13.78 -2.34 -18.94
CA ILE A 115 13.49 -2.10 -17.52
C ILE A 115 14.06 -0.73 -17.13
N ASP A 116 13.29 0.05 -16.39
CA ASP A 116 13.73 1.35 -15.87
C ASP A 116 14.76 1.15 -14.75
N ILE A 117 15.78 2.02 -14.69
CA ILE A 117 16.87 1.96 -13.70
C ILE A 117 16.38 2.06 -12.25
N SER A 118 15.18 2.58 -12.02
CA SER A 118 14.56 2.62 -10.69
C SER A 118 14.19 1.25 -10.14
N VAL A 119 14.20 0.20 -10.99
CA VAL A 119 13.90 -1.18 -10.61
C VAL A 119 15.19 -1.87 -10.20
N GLU A 120 15.48 -1.91 -8.91
CA GLU A 120 16.68 -2.60 -8.38
C GLU A 120 16.45 -4.10 -8.18
N ILE A 121 15.23 -4.50 -7.89
CA ILE A 121 14.85 -5.89 -7.60
C ILE A 121 13.61 -6.28 -8.40
N ILE A 122 13.64 -7.46 -9.03
CA ILE A 122 12.55 -7.99 -9.86
C ILE A 122 12.26 -9.45 -9.51
N SER A 123 10.98 -9.91 -9.54
CA SER A 123 10.67 -11.33 -9.33
C SER A 123 11.21 -12.17 -10.49
N LYS A 124 11.52 -13.42 -10.23
CA LYS A 124 11.92 -14.36 -11.30
C LYS A 124 10.84 -14.47 -12.38
N GLU A 125 9.56 -14.45 -11.98
CA GLU A 125 8.43 -14.51 -12.90
C GLU A 125 8.36 -13.25 -13.79
N ASP A 126 8.45 -12.06 -13.18
CA ASP A 126 8.43 -10.80 -13.93
C ASP A 126 9.69 -10.64 -14.80
N ALA A 127 10.87 -11.00 -14.29
CA ALA A 127 12.10 -10.98 -15.07
C ALA A 127 11.99 -11.88 -16.30
N VAL A 128 11.43 -13.08 -16.15
CA VAL A 128 11.21 -13.99 -17.29
C VAL A 128 10.15 -13.42 -18.24
N LEU A 129 9.13 -12.74 -17.73
CA LEU A 129 8.11 -12.09 -18.57
C LEU A 129 8.70 -10.95 -19.40
N VAL A 130 9.54 -10.10 -18.79
CA VAL A 130 10.10 -8.89 -19.42
C VAL A 130 11.31 -9.21 -20.30
N LEU A 131 12.26 -9.97 -19.78
CA LEU A 131 13.54 -10.25 -20.44
C LEU A 131 13.52 -11.55 -21.27
N GLY A 132 12.64 -12.47 -20.93
CA GLY A 132 12.64 -13.83 -21.45
C GLY A 132 13.67 -14.73 -20.75
N LYS A 133 13.38 -16.04 -20.65
CA LYS A 133 14.19 -17.03 -19.92
C LYS A 133 15.66 -17.08 -20.35
N THR A 134 15.90 -16.96 -21.66
CA THR A 134 17.26 -17.02 -22.22
C THR A 134 18.13 -15.84 -21.79
N ARG A 135 17.57 -14.62 -21.79
CA ARG A 135 18.29 -13.41 -21.33
C ARG A 135 18.52 -13.45 -19.82
N CYS A 136 17.53 -13.88 -19.04
CA CYS A 136 17.71 -14.03 -17.58
C CYS A 136 18.90 -14.96 -17.28
N ASN A 137 18.99 -16.12 -17.92
CA ASN A 137 20.11 -17.05 -17.73
C ASN A 137 21.45 -16.43 -18.16
N ARG A 138 21.47 -15.68 -19.26
CA ARG A 138 22.68 -14.97 -19.72
C ARG A 138 23.13 -13.92 -18.72
N TYR A 139 22.21 -13.15 -18.16
CA TYR A 139 22.50 -12.09 -17.20
C TYR A 139 22.90 -12.62 -15.82
N LEU A 140 22.34 -13.76 -15.40
CA LEU A 140 22.81 -14.50 -14.24
C LEU A 140 24.26 -14.96 -14.41
N ALA A 141 24.58 -15.55 -15.55
CA ALA A 141 25.95 -16.02 -15.85
C ALA A 141 26.98 -14.88 -15.93
N LYS A 142 26.55 -13.68 -16.34
CA LYS A 142 27.40 -12.48 -16.39
C LYS A 142 27.47 -11.72 -15.05
N GLY A 143 26.67 -12.09 -14.05
CA GLY A 143 26.58 -11.39 -12.76
C GLY A 143 25.81 -10.06 -12.82
N PHE A 144 25.15 -9.74 -13.93
CA PHE A 144 24.33 -8.52 -14.09
C PHE A 144 23.06 -8.56 -13.23
N ILE A 145 22.55 -9.77 -13.02
CA ILE A 145 21.50 -10.05 -12.05
C ILE A 145 21.98 -11.15 -11.11
N LYS A 146 21.61 -11.06 -9.84
CA LYS A 146 21.90 -12.08 -8.83
C LYS A 146 20.62 -12.68 -8.33
N GLU A 147 20.58 -14.01 -8.24
CA GLU A 147 19.49 -14.71 -7.59
C GLU A 147 19.62 -14.52 -6.09
N THR A 148 18.65 -13.87 -5.49
CA THR A 148 18.57 -13.67 -4.05
C THR A 148 17.38 -14.47 -3.54
N GLU A 149 17.65 -15.49 -2.75
CA GLU A 149 16.61 -16.14 -1.97
C GLU A 149 16.31 -15.26 -0.77
N LEU A 150 15.38 -14.32 -0.92
CA LEU A 150 14.89 -13.58 0.20
C LEU A 150 13.71 -14.35 0.80
N LEU A 151 13.87 -14.79 2.02
CA LEU A 151 12.78 -15.19 2.92
C LEU A 151 11.81 -14.02 3.19
N GLN A 152 12.18 -12.81 2.75
CA GLN A 152 11.36 -11.61 2.80
C GLN A 152 10.52 -11.51 1.52
N LYS A 153 9.21 -11.45 1.66
CA LYS A 153 8.36 -10.88 0.62
C LYS A 153 8.70 -9.40 0.47
N VAL A 154 9.61 -9.08 -0.42
CA VAL A 154 9.69 -7.72 -0.94
C VAL A 154 8.41 -7.53 -1.75
N TYR A 155 7.43 -6.81 -1.20
CA TYR A 155 6.27 -6.37 -1.95
C TYR A 155 6.75 -5.34 -2.95
N LYS A 156 6.92 -5.80 -4.18
CA LYS A 156 7.35 -4.95 -5.28
C LYS A 156 6.21 -4.08 -5.75
N GLU A 157 6.57 -2.90 -6.16
CA GLU A 157 5.72 -2.14 -7.06
C GLU A 157 5.45 -2.98 -8.29
N PRO A 158 4.17 -3.21 -8.65
CA PRO A 158 3.86 -3.93 -9.88
C PRO A 158 4.50 -3.17 -11.03
N LEU A 159 5.13 -3.90 -11.95
CA LEU A 159 5.67 -3.31 -13.16
C LEU A 159 4.52 -2.83 -14.05
N GLU A 160 4.60 -1.60 -14.50
CA GLU A 160 3.68 -1.01 -15.47
C GLU A 160 4.38 -0.88 -16.82
N GLU A 161 3.70 -1.27 -17.88
CA GLU A 161 4.19 -1.16 -19.26
C GLU A 161 4.01 0.28 -19.75
N TRP A 162 5.08 0.89 -20.22
CA TRP A 162 5.14 2.27 -20.70
C TRP A 162 5.54 2.30 -22.17
N LEU A 163 5.07 3.31 -22.89
CA LEU A 163 5.46 3.61 -24.25
C LEU A 163 6.23 4.94 -24.29
N ALA A 164 7.46 4.90 -24.79
CA ALA A 164 8.23 6.10 -25.08
C ALA A 164 8.36 6.33 -26.59
N ILE A 165 8.41 7.59 -27.00
CA ILE A 165 8.66 7.96 -28.39
C ILE A 165 10.16 7.90 -28.70
N ASN A 166 10.56 7.27 -29.81
CA ASN A 166 11.96 7.17 -30.21
C ASN A 166 12.46 8.46 -30.87
N ASN A 167 11.60 9.13 -31.64
CA ASN A 167 12.00 10.35 -32.36
C ASN A 167 10.82 11.31 -32.47
N LYS A 168 11.07 12.61 -32.26
CA LYS A 168 10.06 13.67 -32.41
C LYS A 168 9.82 14.10 -33.86
N SER A 169 10.60 13.57 -34.81
CA SER A 169 10.36 13.81 -36.26
C SER A 169 9.25 12.90 -36.80
N GLU A 170 8.33 13.46 -37.56
CA GLU A 170 7.22 12.72 -38.19
C GLU A 170 7.76 11.73 -39.20
N SER A 171 7.54 10.42 -38.99
CA SER A 171 7.95 9.37 -39.93
C SER A 171 6.97 9.28 -41.11
N GLU A 172 7.45 8.83 -42.29
CA GLU A 172 6.61 8.65 -43.49
C GLU A 172 5.42 7.71 -43.28
N SER A 173 5.55 6.76 -42.34
CA SER A 173 4.48 5.81 -41.99
C SER A 173 3.29 6.48 -41.31
N MET A 174 3.43 7.68 -40.78
CA MET A 174 2.36 8.44 -40.07
C MET A 174 1.47 9.26 -41.03
N LYS A 175 1.93 9.52 -42.25
CA LYS A 175 1.19 10.35 -43.23
C LYS A 175 -0.17 9.76 -43.65
N ARG A 176 -0.41 8.46 -43.40
CA ARG A 176 -1.60 7.70 -43.81
C ARG A 176 -2.53 7.20 -42.71
N GLY A 177 -2.23 7.41 -41.42
CA GLY A 177 -3.01 6.82 -40.33
C GLY A 177 -3.43 7.83 -39.26
N GLY A 178 -4.68 8.29 -39.24
CA GLY A 178 -5.16 9.26 -38.28
C GLY A 178 -4.95 8.93 -36.82
N ARG A 179 -5.13 7.65 -36.40
CA ARG A 179 -4.92 7.20 -35.03
C ARG A 179 -3.44 7.09 -34.62
N GLN A 180 -2.56 6.70 -35.56
CA GLN A 180 -1.11 6.68 -35.32
C GLN A 180 -0.55 8.10 -35.17
N LYS A 181 -1.04 9.03 -35.97
CA LYS A 181 -0.69 10.46 -35.87
C LYS A 181 -1.17 11.07 -34.55
N ALA A 182 -2.39 10.72 -34.12
CA ALA A 182 -2.91 11.16 -32.83
C ALA A 182 -2.07 10.65 -31.66
N LEU A 183 -1.66 9.36 -31.66
CA LEU A 183 -0.77 8.79 -30.65
C LEU A 183 0.60 9.46 -30.66
N TRP A 184 1.17 9.69 -31.84
CA TRP A 184 2.43 10.41 -31.98
C TRP A 184 2.35 11.84 -31.44
N SER A 185 1.29 12.59 -31.79
CA SER A 185 1.09 13.97 -31.29
C SER A 185 0.95 13.99 -29.76
N HIS A 186 0.23 13.03 -29.17
CA HIS A 186 0.11 12.88 -27.74
C HIS A 186 1.48 12.65 -27.09
N LEU A 187 2.26 11.70 -27.59
CA LEU A 187 3.59 11.39 -27.07
C LEU A 187 4.62 12.49 -27.34
N CYS A 188 4.47 13.28 -28.39
CA CYS A 188 5.36 14.44 -28.62
C CYS A 188 5.26 15.49 -27.52
N GLN A 189 4.09 15.64 -26.90
CA GLN A 189 3.87 16.59 -25.81
C GLN A 189 4.47 16.12 -24.49
N ILE A 190 4.33 14.82 -24.16
CA ILE A 190 4.68 14.27 -22.86
C ILE A 190 5.93 13.36 -22.87
N GLY A 191 6.42 12.98 -24.06
CA GLY A 191 7.59 12.12 -24.25
C GLY A 191 7.31 10.63 -24.06
N GLN A 192 6.61 10.25 -23.01
CA GLN A 192 6.26 8.87 -22.64
C GLN A 192 4.98 8.83 -21.83
N ASP A 193 4.24 7.70 -21.93
CA ASP A 193 3.01 7.51 -21.15
C ASP A 193 2.80 6.00 -20.86
N SER A 194 2.04 5.70 -19.80
CA SER A 194 1.71 4.32 -19.47
C SER A 194 0.68 3.74 -20.44
N ILE A 195 0.76 2.42 -20.67
CA ILE A 195 -0.20 1.75 -21.55
C ILE A 195 -1.64 1.86 -21.00
N SER A 196 -1.80 1.86 -19.69
CA SER A 196 -3.09 2.05 -19.02
C SER A 196 -3.68 3.44 -19.31
N SER A 197 -2.87 4.50 -19.24
CA SER A 197 -3.25 5.88 -19.57
C SER A 197 -3.63 6.01 -21.04
N LEU A 198 -2.80 5.47 -21.94
CA LEU A 198 -3.07 5.51 -23.38
C LEU A 198 -4.37 4.79 -23.78
N ILE A 199 -4.67 3.66 -23.14
CA ILE A 199 -5.94 2.93 -23.34
C ILE A 199 -7.12 3.80 -22.85
N SER A 200 -6.99 4.44 -21.69
CA SER A 200 -8.01 5.36 -21.15
C SER A 200 -8.21 6.58 -22.03
N ALA A 201 -7.16 7.05 -22.73
CA ALA A 201 -7.21 8.11 -23.73
C ALA A 201 -7.79 7.66 -25.09
N GLY A 202 -8.22 6.39 -25.21
CA GLY A 202 -8.88 5.83 -26.38
C GLY A 202 -7.95 5.19 -27.42
N PHE A 203 -6.67 4.97 -27.10
CA PHE A 203 -5.75 4.25 -27.98
C PHE A 203 -5.84 2.74 -27.74
N SER A 204 -6.08 1.95 -28.80
CA SER A 204 -6.11 0.49 -28.68
C SER A 204 -4.69 -0.10 -28.63
N ARG A 205 -4.54 -1.27 -27.97
CA ARG A 205 -3.27 -1.99 -27.94
C ARG A 205 -2.69 -2.30 -29.34
N ASP A 206 -3.55 -2.47 -30.34
CA ASP A 206 -3.10 -2.72 -31.72
C ASP A 206 -2.48 -1.47 -32.37
N VAL A 207 -3.01 -0.28 -32.05
CA VAL A 207 -2.42 0.99 -32.47
C VAL A 207 -1.05 1.17 -31.86
N ILE A 208 -0.90 0.88 -30.55
CA ILE A 208 0.35 0.96 -29.82
C ILE A 208 1.38 -0.03 -30.36
N ARG A 209 1.01 -1.31 -30.53
CA ARG A 209 1.90 -2.33 -31.12
C ARG A 209 2.38 -1.99 -32.54
N ARG A 210 1.49 -1.43 -33.36
CA ARG A 210 1.83 -0.99 -34.70
C ARG A 210 2.78 0.22 -34.68
N PHE A 211 2.60 1.12 -33.70
CA PHE A 211 3.47 2.27 -33.48
C PHE A 211 4.91 1.84 -33.16
N CYS A 212 5.07 0.88 -32.26
CA CYS A 212 6.37 0.28 -31.94
C CYS A 212 6.98 -0.50 -33.12
N ARG A 213 6.16 -1.29 -33.82
CA ARG A 213 6.61 -2.07 -34.97
C ARG A 213 7.14 -1.21 -36.12
N ASN A 214 6.61 0.00 -36.25
CA ASN A 214 7.08 1.02 -37.21
C ASN A 214 8.32 1.80 -36.76
N GLY A 215 8.92 1.44 -35.59
CA GLY A 215 10.10 2.11 -35.06
C GLY A 215 9.85 3.48 -34.44
N ASN A 216 8.58 3.90 -34.27
CA ASN A 216 8.22 5.22 -33.78
C ASN A 216 8.32 5.36 -32.25
N GLY A 217 8.31 4.23 -31.53
CA GLY A 217 8.46 4.16 -30.08
C GLY A 217 8.87 2.78 -29.62
N HIS A 218 9.20 2.66 -28.35
CA HIS A 218 9.52 1.39 -27.70
C HIS A 218 8.75 1.23 -26.41
N LEU A 219 8.47 -0.01 -26.05
CA LEU A 219 7.85 -0.39 -24.78
C LEU A 219 8.94 -0.68 -23.76
N PHE A 220 8.74 -0.25 -22.54
CA PHE A 220 9.60 -0.56 -21.40
C PHE A 220 8.77 -0.71 -20.13
N TYR A 221 9.34 -1.30 -19.09
CA TYR A 221 8.68 -1.52 -17.82
C TYR A 221 9.27 -0.60 -16.75
N ARG A 222 8.40 0.05 -16.00
CA ARG A 222 8.72 0.92 -14.87
C ARG A 222 7.94 0.45 -13.65
N GLY A 223 8.50 0.60 -12.45
CA GLY A 223 7.73 0.44 -11.22
C GLY A 223 6.49 1.35 -11.27
N LYS A 224 5.30 0.77 -11.05
CA LYS A 224 4.06 1.55 -11.01
C LYS A 224 4.11 2.45 -9.78
N LYS A 225 4.44 3.72 -9.97
CA LYS A 225 4.30 4.71 -8.89
C LYS A 225 2.83 4.75 -8.51
N THR A 226 2.54 4.33 -7.30
CA THR A 226 1.20 4.38 -6.73
C THR A 226 0.77 5.84 -6.69
N PHE A 227 -0.23 6.18 -7.50
CA PHE A 227 -0.89 7.48 -7.52
C PHE A 227 0.05 8.69 -7.36
N SER A 228 0.63 9.18 -8.45
CA SER A 228 0.82 10.62 -8.56
C SER A 228 -0.58 11.21 -8.74
N LEU A 229 -1.19 11.59 -7.64
CA LEU A 229 -2.39 12.39 -7.68
C LEU A 229 -2.13 13.61 -8.55
N VAL A 230 -3.05 13.84 -9.47
CA VAL A 230 -3.25 15.05 -10.26
C VAL A 230 -2.54 16.26 -9.63
N GLU A 231 -1.77 16.98 -10.46
CA GLU A 231 -1.16 18.26 -10.08
C GLU A 231 -2.09 19.07 -9.18
N ASN A 232 -1.58 19.41 -8.01
CA ASN A 232 -2.25 20.17 -6.97
C ASN A 232 -2.93 21.43 -7.54
N LYS A 233 -4.18 21.34 -7.92
CA LYS A 233 -5.05 22.50 -7.92
C LYS A 233 -5.66 22.58 -6.53
N LYS A 234 -4.96 23.23 -5.60
CA LYS A 234 -5.61 23.71 -4.38
C LYS A 234 -6.85 24.49 -4.85
N SER A 235 -8.00 23.94 -4.54
CA SER A 235 -9.25 24.69 -4.66
C SER A 235 -9.19 25.75 -3.53
N ASP A 236 -8.76 26.95 -3.90
CA ASP A 236 -8.56 28.09 -2.99
C ASP A 236 -9.87 28.63 -2.37
N ASN A 237 -10.96 27.91 -2.50
CA ASN A 237 -12.26 28.42 -2.02
C ASN A 237 -12.95 27.40 -1.11
N PRO A 238 -12.60 27.39 0.20
CA PRO A 238 -13.31 26.57 1.18
C PRO A 238 -14.78 26.95 1.20
N ARG A 239 -15.67 25.97 1.03
CA ARG A 239 -17.11 26.20 1.11
C ARG A 239 -17.47 26.82 2.45
N LYS A 240 -18.33 27.84 2.47
CA LYS A 240 -18.85 28.42 3.71
C LYS A 240 -19.69 27.36 4.43
N LEU A 241 -19.34 27.07 5.67
CA LEU A 241 -20.10 26.18 6.53
C LEU A 241 -21.41 26.85 6.96
N THR A 242 -22.47 26.06 7.10
CA THR A 242 -23.69 26.49 7.83
C THR A 242 -23.39 26.59 9.32
N GLU A 243 -24.24 27.25 10.09
CA GLU A 243 -24.05 27.37 11.55
C GLU A 243 -24.06 26.00 12.24
N GLU A 244 -24.90 25.05 11.77
CA GLU A 244 -24.96 23.69 12.30
C GLU A 244 -23.66 22.91 12.00
N GLN A 245 -23.11 23.07 10.78
CA GLN A 245 -21.84 22.46 10.41
C GLN A 245 -20.69 23.04 11.23
N LYS A 246 -20.66 24.36 11.45
CA LYS A 246 -19.65 25.01 12.31
C LYS A 246 -19.71 24.44 13.72
N TYR A 247 -20.90 24.38 14.31
CA TYR A 247 -21.09 23.81 15.63
C TYR A 247 -20.56 22.36 15.71
N ALA A 248 -20.90 21.53 14.71
CA ALA A 248 -20.41 20.15 14.66
C ALA A 248 -18.88 20.07 14.56
N VAL A 249 -18.27 20.88 13.72
CA VAL A 249 -16.81 20.96 13.56
C VAL A 249 -16.15 21.40 14.87
N GLU A 250 -16.62 22.49 15.51
CA GLU A 250 -16.09 23.00 16.76
C GLU A 250 -16.19 21.98 17.90
N TYR A 251 -17.31 21.24 17.95
CA TYR A 251 -17.51 20.19 18.93
C TYR A 251 -16.52 19.02 18.74
N ILE A 252 -16.29 18.60 17.49
CA ILE A 252 -15.31 17.55 17.16
C ILE A 252 -13.89 18.01 17.47
N ILE A 253 -13.54 19.26 17.11
CA ILE A 253 -12.22 19.83 17.40
C ILE A 253 -11.97 19.87 18.91
N GLY A 254 -12.96 20.31 19.70
CA GLY A 254 -12.88 20.28 21.15
C GLY A 254 -12.57 18.88 21.69
N ALA A 255 -13.26 17.85 21.15
CA ALA A 255 -13.03 16.47 21.55
C ALA A 255 -11.64 15.94 21.16
N VAL A 256 -11.13 16.29 19.97
CA VAL A 256 -9.78 15.91 19.53
C VAL A 256 -8.69 16.47 20.45
N ASN A 257 -8.90 17.67 20.98
CA ASN A 257 -7.94 18.34 21.88
C ASN A 257 -7.99 17.82 23.32
N GLU A 258 -9.05 17.10 23.72
CA GLU A 258 -9.20 16.55 25.08
C GLU A 258 -8.30 15.32 25.37
N GLU A 259 -7.60 14.77 24.38
CA GLU A 259 -6.71 13.59 24.47
C GLU A 259 -7.35 12.36 25.14
N ARG A 260 -8.66 12.24 25.07
CA ARG A 260 -9.42 11.10 25.57
C ARG A 260 -10.45 10.62 24.53
N TYR A 261 -10.76 9.34 24.55
CA TYR A 261 -11.79 8.79 23.69
C TYR A 261 -13.14 9.48 23.91
N LYS A 262 -13.76 9.89 22.81
CA LYS A 262 -15.11 10.43 22.78
C LYS A 262 -15.86 9.95 21.54
N GLY A 263 -16.93 9.19 21.74
CA GLY A 263 -17.82 8.77 20.67
C GLY A 263 -18.80 9.92 20.33
N ILE A 264 -18.84 10.32 19.04
CA ILE A 264 -19.70 11.38 18.54
C ILE A 264 -20.57 10.82 17.42
N LEU A 265 -21.87 11.05 17.46
CA LEU A 265 -22.79 10.76 16.38
C LEU A 265 -23.11 12.06 15.63
N LEU A 266 -22.67 12.14 14.37
CA LEU A 266 -23.05 13.21 13.45
C LEU A 266 -24.28 12.76 12.66
N TYR A 267 -25.47 13.27 13.06
CA TYR A 267 -26.72 12.96 12.39
C TYR A 267 -27.00 14.01 11.29
N GLY A 268 -27.30 13.53 10.08
CA GLY A 268 -27.63 14.41 8.96
C GLY A 268 -28.10 13.61 7.74
N VAL A 269 -29.05 14.17 7.00
CA VAL A 269 -29.56 13.55 5.77
C VAL A 269 -28.50 13.50 4.67
N THR A 270 -28.70 12.68 3.64
CA THR A 270 -27.84 12.66 2.47
C THR A 270 -27.82 14.04 1.81
N GLY A 271 -26.63 14.54 1.46
CA GLY A 271 -26.47 15.87 0.88
C GLY A 271 -26.44 17.03 1.90
N SER A 272 -26.52 16.78 3.21
CA SER A 272 -26.38 17.83 4.24
C SER A 272 -24.97 18.40 4.37
N GLY A 273 -24.01 17.90 3.61
CA GLY A 273 -22.62 18.35 3.64
C GLY A 273 -21.78 17.74 4.76
N LYS A 274 -22.12 16.54 5.26
CA LYS A 274 -21.30 15.79 6.23
C LYS A 274 -19.83 15.69 5.82
N THR A 275 -19.58 15.50 4.53
CA THR A 275 -18.21 15.40 3.97
C THR A 275 -17.38 16.66 4.23
N GLU A 276 -17.99 17.86 4.21
CA GLU A 276 -17.31 19.10 4.55
C GLU A 276 -16.94 19.15 6.04
N VAL A 277 -17.83 18.67 6.93
CA VAL A 277 -17.55 18.53 8.35
C VAL A 277 -16.38 17.57 8.57
N TYR A 278 -16.35 16.42 7.87
CA TYR A 278 -15.25 15.45 7.95
C TYR A 278 -13.92 16.08 7.54
N LEU A 279 -13.92 16.82 6.43
CA LEU A 279 -12.73 17.48 5.91
C LEU A 279 -12.16 18.49 6.92
N ARG A 280 -13.01 19.34 7.52
CA ARG A 280 -12.58 20.33 8.52
C ARG A 280 -12.11 19.70 9.82
N ALA A 281 -12.79 18.66 10.28
CA ALA A 281 -12.38 17.90 11.45
C ALA A 281 -11.03 17.20 11.21
N ALA A 282 -10.84 16.62 10.02
CA ALA A 282 -9.59 15.99 9.63
C ALA A 282 -8.44 17.02 9.55
N GLU A 283 -8.67 18.18 8.95
CA GLU A 283 -7.69 19.26 8.88
C GLU A 283 -7.19 19.67 10.28
N SER A 284 -8.10 19.83 11.22
CA SER A 284 -7.76 20.19 12.60
C SER A 284 -6.98 19.08 13.31
N ALA A 285 -7.39 17.82 13.17
CA ALA A 285 -6.69 16.69 13.77
C ALA A 285 -5.26 16.53 13.21
N ILE A 286 -5.07 16.77 11.91
CA ILE A 286 -3.76 16.76 11.25
C ILE A 286 -2.91 17.94 11.71
N ALA A 287 -3.49 19.15 11.84
CA ALA A 287 -2.79 20.32 12.36
C ALA A 287 -2.31 20.12 13.80
N ALA A 288 -3.04 19.32 14.59
CA ALA A 288 -2.64 18.89 15.94
C ALA A 288 -1.61 17.71 15.93
N GLY A 289 -1.00 17.40 14.77
CA GLY A 289 0.01 16.35 14.62
C GLY A 289 -0.55 14.93 14.65
N GLY A 290 -1.86 14.76 14.45
CA GLY A 290 -2.52 13.46 14.44
C GLY A 290 -2.68 12.84 13.06
N THR A 291 -3.00 11.55 13.05
CA THR A 291 -3.44 10.81 11.87
C THR A 291 -4.95 10.64 11.92
N VAL A 292 -5.60 10.66 10.77
CA VAL A 292 -7.05 10.53 10.61
C VAL A 292 -7.36 9.28 9.79
N LEU A 293 -8.31 8.49 10.23
CA LEU A 293 -8.91 7.42 9.45
C LEU A 293 -10.35 7.80 9.09
N LEU A 294 -10.66 7.82 7.81
CA LEU A 294 -12.02 7.91 7.29
C LEU A 294 -12.41 6.54 6.72
N GLU A 295 -13.24 5.83 7.46
CA GLU A 295 -13.80 4.55 7.04
C GLU A 295 -15.10 4.80 6.28
N VAL A 296 -15.18 4.23 5.07
CA VAL A 296 -16.31 4.38 4.16
C VAL A 296 -16.76 3.02 3.62
N PRO A 297 -18.05 2.82 3.31
CA PRO A 297 -18.48 1.64 2.55
C PRO A 297 -17.73 1.52 1.23
N GLU A 298 -17.41 0.30 0.77
CA GLU A 298 -16.69 0.12 -0.49
C GLU A 298 -17.36 0.82 -1.68
N ILE A 299 -18.69 0.85 -1.71
CA ILE A 299 -19.48 1.50 -2.76
C ILE A 299 -19.38 3.03 -2.68
N ALA A 300 -19.15 3.59 -1.50
CA ALA A 300 -19.03 5.03 -1.28
C ALA A 300 -17.65 5.59 -1.64
N LEU A 301 -16.63 4.73 -1.82
CA LEU A 301 -15.30 5.13 -2.26
C LEU A 301 -15.30 5.47 -3.75
N THR A 302 -16.03 6.52 -4.11
CA THR A 302 -16.17 6.99 -5.49
C THR A 302 -14.98 7.84 -5.91
N ASN A 303 -14.74 7.93 -7.22
CA ASN A 303 -13.71 8.83 -7.78
C ASN A 303 -13.91 10.27 -7.32
N GLN A 304 -15.16 10.71 -7.11
CA GLN A 304 -15.48 12.06 -6.68
C GLN A 304 -15.00 12.32 -5.23
N MET A 305 -15.23 11.37 -4.32
CA MET A 305 -14.76 11.47 -2.94
C MET A 305 -13.23 11.43 -2.87
N VAL A 306 -12.63 10.52 -3.64
CA VAL A 306 -11.17 10.40 -3.77
C VAL A 306 -10.56 11.72 -4.23
N SER A 307 -11.08 12.30 -5.34
CA SER A 307 -10.60 13.58 -5.86
C SER A 307 -10.78 14.71 -4.85
N TYR A 308 -11.92 14.77 -4.16
CA TYR A 308 -12.23 15.84 -3.20
C TYR A 308 -11.21 15.92 -2.05
N PHE A 309 -10.87 14.77 -1.45
CA PHE A 309 -9.86 14.73 -0.39
C PHE A 309 -8.44 14.89 -0.94
N ALA A 310 -8.16 14.33 -2.12
CA ALA A 310 -6.87 14.46 -2.77
C ALA A 310 -6.56 15.91 -3.17
N ASP A 311 -7.53 16.64 -3.71
CA ASP A 311 -7.39 18.05 -4.08
C ASP A 311 -7.12 18.94 -2.86
N TYR A 312 -7.64 18.55 -1.69
CA TYR A 312 -7.49 19.32 -0.46
C TYR A 312 -6.20 18.98 0.31
N PHE A 313 -5.89 17.70 0.51
CA PHE A 313 -4.78 17.24 1.34
C PHE A 313 -3.54 16.85 0.54
N GLY A 314 -3.63 16.74 -0.79
CA GLY A 314 -2.52 16.38 -1.65
C GLY A 314 -1.92 15.02 -1.31
N ASP A 315 -0.59 14.96 -1.28
CA ASP A 315 0.17 13.73 -1.02
C ASP A 315 0.00 13.15 0.39
N LYS A 316 -0.66 13.88 1.30
CA LYS A 316 -0.94 13.39 2.65
C LYS A 316 -2.05 12.34 2.72
N VAL A 317 -2.77 12.10 1.62
CA VAL A 317 -3.87 11.13 1.54
C VAL A 317 -3.37 9.78 1.05
N VAL A 318 -3.86 8.73 1.69
CA VAL A 318 -3.72 7.34 1.23
C VAL A 318 -5.10 6.71 1.11
N PHE A 319 -5.34 6.04 -0.01
CA PHE A 319 -6.57 5.29 -0.25
C PHE A 319 -6.34 3.80 -0.08
N MET A 320 -7.21 3.14 0.71
CA MET A 320 -7.14 1.70 0.99
C MET A 320 -8.45 1.01 0.60
N HIS A 321 -8.40 0.18 -0.46
CA HIS A 321 -9.57 -0.55 -0.95
C HIS A 321 -9.20 -1.96 -1.43
N SER A 322 -10.21 -2.81 -1.66
CA SER A 322 -10.04 -4.23 -2.03
C SER A 322 -9.29 -4.44 -3.36
N ASN A 323 -9.42 -3.52 -4.31
CA ASN A 323 -8.84 -3.62 -5.65
C ASN A 323 -7.34 -3.25 -5.73
N LEU A 324 -6.74 -2.77 -4.63
CA LEU A 324 -5.30 -2.51 -4.59
C LEU A 324 -4.51 -3.82 -4.70
N SER A 325 -3.48 -3.81 -5.52
CA SER A 325 -2.49 -4.88 -5.55
C SER A 325 -1.76 -5.02 -4.21
N LYS A 326 -1.10 -6.14 -3.97
CA LYS A 326 -0.32 -6.35 -2.74
C LYS A 326 0.81 -5.34 -2.61
N GLY A 327 1.48 -4.97 -3.71
CA GLY A 327 2.53 -3.96 -3.74
C GLY A 327 1.99 -2.57 -3.36
N GLU A 328 0.87 -2.16 -3.94
CA GLU A 328 0.22 -0.89 -3.58
C GLU A 328 -0.17 -0.84 -2.10
N ARG A 329 -0.74 -1.93 -1.58
CA ARG A 329 -1.06 -2.02 -0.13
C ARG A 329 0.18 -1.92 0.73
N TYR A 330 1.28 -2.54 0.32
CA TYR A 330 2.55 -2.47 1.05
C TYR A 330 3.11 -1.04 1.05
N ASN A 331 3.17 -0.39 -0.10
CA ASN A 331 3.65 0.98 -0.22
C ASN A 331 2.79 1.95 0.60
N ASN A 332 1.47 1.82 0.52
CA ASN A 332 0.56 2.61 1.32
C ASN A 332 0.78 2.38 2.82
N ARG A 333 0.98 1.12 3.22
CA ARG A 333 1.30 0.77 4.60
C ARG A 333 2.63 1.40 5.06
N GLN A 334 3.67 1.39 4.22
CA GLN A 334 4.95 2.02 4.54
C GLN A 334 4.82 3.53 4.69
N ARG A 335 4.10 4.19 3.79
CA ARG A 335 3.82 5.63 3.90
C ARG A 335 3.11 5.99 5.20
N ILE A 336 2.17 5.16 5.65
CA ILE A 336 1.48 5.34 6.94
C ILE A 336 2.45 5.09 8.11
N ALA A 337 3.22 4.00 8.07
CA ALA A 337 4.19 3.66 9.09
C ALA A 337 5.30 4.70 9.26
N ASN A 338 5.71 5.34 8.16
CA ASN A 338 6.74 6.40 8.13
C ASN A 338 6.16 7.81 8.38
N GLU A 339 4.85 7.92 8.66
CA GLU A 339 4.17 9.22 8.86
C GLU A 339 4.21 10.16 7.64
N GLU A 340 4.44 9.61 6.44
CA GLU A 340 4.38 10.35 5.18
C GLU A 340 2.94 10.70 4.77
N SER A 341 1.95 10.05 5.39
CA SER A 341 0.53 10.25 5.14
C SER A 341 -0.21 10.49 6.45
N SER A 342 -1.06 11.52 6.46
CA SER A 342 -1.78 11.94 7.66
C SER A 342 -3.27 11.61 7.62
N ILE A 343 -3.83 11.31 6.44
CA ILE A 343 -5.22 10.89 6.28
C ILE A 343 -5.31 9.62 5.45
N ILE A 344 -5.98 8.64 6.00
CA ILE A 344 -6.21 7.35 5.37
C ILE A 344 -7.71 7.22 5.12
N ILE A 345 -8.10 6.96 3.88
CA ILE A 345 -9.49 6.78 3.47
C ILE A 345 -9.63 5.37 2.91
N GLY A 346 -10.58 4.62 3.42
CA GLY A 346 -10.77 3.27 2.91
C GLY A 346 -11.94 2.53 3.52
N SER A 347 -12.12 1.30 3.05
CA SER A 347 -13.09 0.37 3.63
C SER A 347 -12.55 -0.23 4.93
N ARG A 348 -13.33 -1.08 5.58
CA ARG A 348 -13.00 -1.76 6.85
C ARG A 348 -11.58 -2.33 6.96
N SER A 349 -10.91 -2.64 5.85
CA SER A 349 -9.52 -3.10 5.88
C SER A 349 -8.50 -2.00 6.21
N ALA A 350 -8.88 -0.74 6.07
CA ALA A 350 -8.04 0.40 6.43
C ALA A 350 -7.81 0.51 7.95
N LEU A 351 -8.69 -0.06 8.78
CA LEU A 351 -8.53 -0.12 10.24
C LEU A 351 -7.22 -0.80 10.68
N PHE A 352 -6.71 -1.73 9.87
CA PHE A 352 -5.56 -2.56 10.23
C PHE A 352 -4.21 -1.99 9.76
N MET A 353 -4.16 -0.69 9.49
CA MET A 353 -2.93 0.01 9.14
C MET A 353 -2.13 0.41 10.39
N PRO A 354 -0.80 0.60 10.26
CA PRO A 354 0.07 0.91 11.40
C PRO A 354 0.04 2.39 11.77
N PHE A 355 -1.07 2.87 12.30
CA PHE A 355 -1.19 4.23 12.80
C PHE A 355 -0.27 4.47 14.00
N LYS A 356 0.46 5.58 14.03
CA LYS A 356 1.28 5.97 15.18
C LYS A 356 0.56 6.91 16.14
N ASN A 357 -0.13 7.91 15.61
CA ASN A 357 -0.85 8.92 16.39
C ASN A 357 -2.27 9.12 15.84
N LEU A 358 -3.12 8.11 15.97
CA LEU A 358 -4.49 8.14 15.49
C LEU A 358 -5.35 9.00 16.43
N LYS A 359 -5.74 10.20 15.98
CA LYS A 359 -6.54 11.15 16.77
C LYS A 359 -8.01 11.19 16.41
N LEU A 360 -8.35 10.80 15.18
CA LEU A 360 -9.73 10.87 14.71
C LEU A 360 -10.04 9.67 13.82
N ILE A 361 -11.11 8.97 14.14
CA ILE A 361 -11.71 7.96 13.26
C ILE A 361 -13.10 8.46 12.89
N ILE A 362 -13.38 8.53 11.60
CA ILE A 362 -14.69 8.86 11.04
C ILE A 362 -15.22 7.60 10.38
N VAL A 363 -16.43 7.19 10.72
CA VAL A 363 -17.14 6.07 10.10
C VAL A 363 -18.35 6.65 9.38
N ASP A 364 -18.26 6.77 8.06
CA ASP A 364 -19.37 7.28 7.24
C ASP A 364 -20.41 6.20 7.00
N GLU A 365 -21.70 6.58 6.92
CA GLU A 365 -22.83 5.64 6.73
C GLU A 365 -22.72 4.43 7.68
N GLU A 366 -22.59 4.66 8.98
CA GLU A 366 -22.21 3.69 10.03
C GLU A 366 -23.14 2.46 10.10
N TYR A 367 -24.35 2.57 9.56
CA TYR A 367 -25.35 1.51 9.48
C TYR A 367 -25.12 0.53 8.30
N ASP A 368 -24.19 0.83 7.39
CA ASP A 368 -23.97 0.01 6.19
C ASP A 368 -23.49 -1.40 6.56
N SER A 369 -24.08 -2.39 5.92
CA SER A 369 -23.80 -3.81 6.17
C SER A 369 -22.38 -4.23 5.73
N SER A 370 -21.71 -3.47 4.85
CA SER A 370 -20.36 -3.77 4.36
C SER A 370 -19.30 -3.67 5.45
N TYR A 371 -19.59 -3.00 6.58
CA TYR A 371 -18.71 -3.00 7.74
C TYR A 371 -18.61 -4.34 8.44
N LYS A 372 -19.57 -5.24 8.22
CA LYS A 372 -19.54 -6.59 8.78
C LYS A 372 -18.75 -7.54 7.90
N GLN A 373 -17.70 -8.16 8.49
CA GLN A 373 -16.92 -9.23 7.85
C GLN A 373 -17.74 -10.53 7.86
N THR A 374 -17.82 -11.19 6.72
CA THR A 374 -18.56 -12.46 6.56
C THR A 374 -17.72 -13.68 6.93
N GLU A 375 -16.40 -13.61 6.74
CA GLU A 375 -15.43 -14.66 7.07
C GLU A 375 -14.79 -14.43 8.43
N THR A 376 -14.22 -15.48 9.01
CA THR A 376 -13.48 -15.40 10.28
C THR A 376 -12.18 -14.59 10.12
N PRO A 377 -11.94 -13.65 11.05
CA PRO A 377 -12.80 -13.17 12.16
C PRO A 377 -14.00 -12.37 11.63
N ARG A 378 -15.19 -12.65 12.13
CA ARG A 378 -16.43 -11.99 11.70
C ARG A 378 -16.63 -10.65 12.42
N TYR A 379 -15.61 -9.78 12.38
CA TYR A 379 -15.64 -8.48 13.03
C TYR A 379 -16.60 -7.49 12.34
N ASN A 380 -16.95 -6.42 13.07
CA ASN A 380 -17.60 -5.25 12.51
C ASN A 380 -16.60 -4.08 12.58
N GLY A 381 -16.35 -3.40 11.46
CA GLY A 381 -15.39 -2.27 11.37
C GLY A 381 -15.72 -1.18 12.39
N ARG A 382 -16.99 -0.78 12.51
CA ARG A 382 -17.44 0.20 13.49
C ARG A 382 -17.09 -0.17 14.95
N ASP A 383 -17.20 -1.44 15.30
CA ASP A 383 -16.89 -1.86 16.68
C ASP A 383 -15.38 -1.89 16.92
N VAL A 384 -14.60 -2.29 15.92
CA VAL A 384 -13.13 -2.21 15.97
C VAL A 384 -12.68 -0.75 16.08
N ALA A 385 -13.25 0.15 15.27
CA ALA A 385 -12.96 1.59 15.32
C ALA A 385 -13.16 2.22 16.70
N LYS A 386 -14.13 1.73 17.49
CA LYS A 386 -14.38 2.22 18.85
C LYS A 386 -13.34 1.77 19.88
N VAL A 387 -12.59 0.73 19.58
CA VAL A 387 -11.61 0.13 20.50
C VAL A 387 -10.20 0.62 20.23
N MET A 388 -9.96 1.07 18.99
CA MET A 388 -8.67 1.67 18.58
C MET A 388 -8.48 3.04 19.20
#